data_36b3eae2447278f884b2925f11ba717d
#
_entry.id   36b3eae2447278f884b2925f11ba717d
#
_cell.length_a   1.000
_cell.length_b   1.000
_cell.length_c   1.000
_cell.angle_alpha   90.00
_cell.angle_beta   90.00
_cell.angle_gamma   90.00
#
_symmetry.space_group_name_H-M   'P 1'
#
loop_
_entity.id
_entity.type
_entity.pdbx_description
1 polymer ?
#
loop_
_entity_poly.entity_id
_entity_poly.type
_entity_poly.pdbx_seq_one_letter_code
_entity_poly.pdbx_strand_id
1 'polypeptide(L)'
;MKYVTMITIASGFAALLNTVDLHAGPIDPSRHPHPEKMQLVHEAEHSVDHAWEVYHRAALGGTVASPDLQAQIEQHLHEARTLVTQAQEAADRGETRKVERLVGEIKLHTAQAIAGSKEQKK
;
A
#
# COMPACT_ATOMS: atom_id res chain seq x y z
N MET A 1 -55.15 -42.65 -16.77
CA MET A 1 -53.87 -42.96 -16.09
C MET A 1 -52.84 -41.96 -16.50
N LYS A 2 -52.53 -41.04 -15.60
CA LYS A 2 -51.52 -40.04 -15.88
C LYS A 2 -50.36 -40.32 -14.95
N TYR A 3 -49.23 -40.72 -15.53
CA TYR A 3 -47.99 -40.88 -14.78
C TYR A 3 -47.30 -39.54 -14.67
N VAL A 4 -47.25 -39.01 -13.49
CA VAL A 4 -46.45 -37.83 -13.21
C VAL A 4 -45.05 -38.29 -12.88
N THR A 5 -44.16 -38.12 -13.83
CA THR A 5 -42.72 -38.36 -13.58
C THR A 5 -42.20 -37.18 -12.88
N MET A 6 -42.00 -37.29 -11.56
CA MET A 6 -41.23 -36.31 -10.80
C MET A 6 -39.75 -36.45 -11.17
N ILE A 7 -39.25 -35.50 -11.94
CA ILE A 7 -37.81 -35.33 -12.12
C ILE A 7 -37.31 -34.49 -10.97
N THR A 8 -36.72 -35.13 -10.00
CA THR A 8 -35.97 -34.47 -8.97
C THR A 8 -34.62 -34.03 -9.56
N ILE A 9 -34.54 -32.80 -9.94
CA ILE A 9 -33.27 -32.16 -10.26
C ILE A 9 -32.58 -31.87 -8.93
N ALA A 10 -31.66 -32.75 -8.55
CA ALA A 10 -30.74 -32.47 -7.48
C ALA A 10 -29.72 -31.43 -8.00
N SER A 11 -30.02 -30.16 -7.75
CA SER A 11 -29.05 -29.09 -7.95
C SER A 11 -27.99 -29.23 -6.89
N GLY A 12 -26.91 -29.93 -7.21
CA GLY A 12 -25.70 -29.90 -6.44
C GLY A 12 -25.07 -28.50 -6.56
N PHE A 13 -25.42 -27.60 -5.66
CA PHE A 13 -24.65 -26.39 -5.44
C PHE A 13 -23.35 -26.80 -4.77
N ALA A 14 -22.32 -27.08 -5.56
CA ALA A 14 -20.96 -27.05 -5.05
C ALA A 14 -20.61 -25.59 -4.85
N ALA A 15 -20.84 -25.09 -3.64
CA ALA A 15 -20.26 -23.83 -3.21
C ALA A 15 -18.76 -24.03 -3.17
N LEU A 16 -18.07 -23.67 -4.23
CA LEU A 16 -16.66 -23.42 -4.20
C LEU A 16 -16.47 -22.17 -3.32
N LEU A 17 -16.33 -22.41 -2.04
CA LEU A 17 -15.77 -21.43 -1.12
C LEU A 17 -14.31 -21.24 -1.53
N ASN A 18 -14.08 -20.35 -2.50
CA ASN A 18 -12.79 -19.74 -2.64
C ASN A 18 -12.55 -18.95 -1.35
N THR A 19 -11.99 -19.61 -0.38
CA THR A 19 -11.37 -18.91 0.72
C THR A 19 -10.20 -18.17 0.12
N VAL A 20 -10.45 -16.93 -0.29
CA VAL A 20 -9.37 -15.99 -0.54
C VAL A 20 -8.72 -15.81 0.83
N ASP A 21 -7.61 -16.46 1.00
CA ASP A 21 -6.78 -16.31 2.18
C ASP A 21 -6.25 -14.87 2.16
N LEU A 22 -7.03 -13.95 2.74
CA LEU A 22 -6.63 -12.57 2.96
C LEU A 22 -5.61 -12.57 4.10
N HIS A 23 -4.43 -13.10 3.79
CA HIS A 23 -3.28 -12.96 4.65
C HIS A 23 -2.80 -11.51 4.60
N ALA A 24 -3.29 -10.70 5.53
CA ALA A 24 -2.71 -9.40 5.86
C ALA A 24 -1.41 -9.63 6.65
N GLY A 25 -0.46 -10.37 6.07
CA GLY A 25 0.87 -10.59 6.60
C GLY A 25 1.89 -9.69 5.89
N PRO A 26 3.12 -9.59 6.43
CA PRO A 26 4.20 -8.92 5.70
C PRO A 26 4.36 -9.56 4.32
N ILE A 27 4.52 -8.74 3.30
CA ILE A 27 4.72 -9.18 1.92
C ILE A 27 5.99 -10.04 1.92
N ASP A 28 5.85 -11.31 1.56
CA ASP A 28 7.00 -12.20 1.40
C ASP A 28 7.55 -12.05 -0.03
N PRO A 29 8.69 -11.37 -0.21
CA PRO A 29 9.24 -11.11 -1.54
C PRO A 29 9.56 -12.39 -2.31
N SER A 30 9.82 -13.51 -1.60
CA SER A 30 10.18 -14.79 -2.23
C SER A 30 9.03 -15.45 -3.00
N ARG A 31 7.80 -15.02 -2.74
CA ARG A 31 6.59 -15.55 -3.39
C ARG A 31 6.24 -14.83 -4.69
N HIS A 32 6.96 -13.79 -5.03
CA HIS A 32 6.72 -12.99 -6.23
C HIS A 32 7.67 -13.36 -7.36
N PRO A 33 7.22 -13.28 -8.64
CA PRO A 33 8.06 -13.59 -9.78
C PRO A 33 9.26 -12.64 -9.94
N HIS A 34 9.21 -11.48 -9.29
CA HIS A 34 10.28 -10.46 -9.31
C HIS A 34 10.64 -10.04 -7.87
N PRO A 35 11.31 -10.94 -7.10
CA PRO A 35 11.55 -10.70 -5.69
C PRO A 35 12.40 -9.46 -5.41
N GLU A 36 13.35 -9.11 -6.29
CA GLU A 36 14.19 -7.92 -6.16
C GLU A 36 13.38 -6.63 -6.29
N LYS A 37 12.34 -6.60 -7.13
CA LYS A 37 11.45 -5.44 -7.30
C LYS A 37 10.48 -5.32 -6.14
N MET A 38 9.98 -6.44 -5.66
CA MET A 38 9.13 -6.45 -4.46
C MET A 38 9.92 -6.00 -3.22
N GLN A 39 11.21 -6.33 -3.13
CA GLN A 39 12.09 -5.84 -2.08
C GLN A 39 12.22 -4.31 -2.10
N LEU A 40 12.39 -3.72 -3.29
CA LEU A 40 12.43 -2.25 -3.45
C LEU A 40 11.13 -1.59 -2.99
N VAL A 41 9.99 -2.18 -3.32
CA VAL A 41 8.66 -1.68 -2.89
C VAL A 41 8.53 -1.78 -1.37
N HIS A 42 8.97 -2.87 -0.78
CA HIS A 42 8.94 -3.08 0.67
C HIS A 42 9.80 -2.05 1.42
N GLU A 43 10.99 -1.78 0.92
CA GLU A 43 11.86 -0.74 1.47
C GLU A 43 11.23 0.65 1.36
N ALA A 44 10.56 0.94 0.24
CA ALA A 44 9.83 2.18 0.06
C ALA A 44 8.65 2.30 1.03
N GLU A 45 7.91 1.23 1.28
CA GLU A 45 6.83 1.17 2.28
C GLU A 45 7.35 1.47 3.68
N HIS A 46 8.46 0.88 4.09
CA HIS A 46 9.11 1.21 5.36
C HIS A 46 9.52 2.67 5.46
N SER A 47 9.97 3.26 4.36
CA SER A 47 10.31 4.68 4.32
C SER A 47 9.08 5.56 4.56
N VAL A 48 7.93 5.18 4.01
CA VAL A 48 6.64 5.87 4.23
C VAL A 48 6.22 5.75 5.70
N ASP A 49 6.30 4.57 6.29
CA ASP A 49 5.97 4.34 7.70
C ASP A 49 6.86 5.17 8.62
N HIS A 50 8.15 5.23 8.33
CA HIS A 50 9.09 6.08 9.07
C HIS A 50 8.75 7.57 8.94
N ALA A 51 8.40 8.04 7.76
CA ALA A 51 7.99 9.42 7.55
C ALA A 51 6.72 9.78 8.33
N TRP A 52 5.74 8.88 8.39
CA TRP A 52 4.55 9.02 9.21
C TRP A 52 4.89 9.10 10.70
N GLU A 53 5.81 8.27 11.16
CA GLU A 53 6.26 8.29 12.56
C GLU A 53 6.93 9.62 12.92
N VAL A 54 7.82 10.12 12.07
CA VAL A 54 8.48 11.42 12.27
C VAL A 54 7.45 12.54 12.33
N TYR A 55 6.49 12.55 11.41
CA TYR A 55 5.42 13.54 11.38
C TYR A 55 4.53 13.47 12.63
N HIS A 56 4.07 12.30 13.03
CA HIS A 56 3.21 12.14 14.19
C HIS A 56 3.89 12.62 15.48
N ARG A 57 5.18 12.34 15.66
CA ARG A 57 5.94 12.86 16.81
C ARG A 57 5.98 14.38 16.81
N ALA A 58 6.24 14.98 15.66
CA ALA A 58 6.27 16.44 15.53
C ALA A 58 4.89 17.06 15.77
N ALA A 59 3.83 16.47 15.22
CA ALA A 59 2.46 16.96 15.41
C ALA A 59 1.99 16.85 16.88
N LEU A 60 2.22 15.69 17.51
CA LEU A 60 1.87 15.48 18.93
C LEU A 60 2.69 16.36 19.86
N GLY A 61 3.95 16.62 19.56
CA GLY A 61 4.81 17.52 20.31
C GLY A 61 4.54 19.01 20.04
N GLY A 62 3.63 19.34 19.12
CA GLY A 62 3.31 20.72 18.76
C GLY A 62 4.47 21.45 18.06
N THR A 63 5.39 20.72 17.41
CA THR A 63 6.60 21.29 16.80
C THR A 63 6.47 21.54 15.30
N VAL A 64 5.36 21.15 14.66
CA VAL A 64 5.09 21.50 13.26
C VAL A 64 4.91 23.02 13.15
N ALA A 65 5.63 23.64 12.21
CA ALA A 65 5.79 25.10 12.15
C ALA A 65 4.48 25.87 11.90
N SER A 66 3.55 25.31 11.13
CA SER A 66 2.26 25.93 10.83
C SER A 66 1.20 24.91 10.42
N PRO A 67 -0.11 25.26 10.51
CA PRO A 67 -1.19 24.42 9.99
C PRO A 67 -1.10 24.15 8.49
N ASP A 68 -0.65 25.13 7.71
CA ASP A 68 -0.45 24.98 6.26
C ASP A 68 0.65 23.98 5.94
N LEU A 69 1.75 24.02 6.67
CA LEU A 69 2.83 23.06 6.55
C LEU A 69 2.37 21.66 6.96
N GLN A 70 1.57 21.53 8.02
CA GLN A 70 0.98 20.28 8.44
C GLN A 70 0.15 19.65 7.31
N ALA A 71 -0.71 20.43 6.66
CA ALA A 71 -1.52 19.98 5.53
C ALA A 71 -0.65 19.52 4.35
N GLN A 72 0.42 20.22 4.04
CA GLN A 72 1.36 19.83 3.00
C GLN A 72 2.08 18.52 3.31
N ILE A 73 2.51 18.34 4.56
CA ILE A 73 3.15 17.10 4.99
C ILE A 73 2.19 15.93 4.85
N GLU A 74 0.96 16.08 5.31
CA GLU A 74 -0.07 15.04 5.19
C GLU A 74 -0.35 14.69 3.72
N GLN A 75 -0.39 15.69 2.85
CA GLN A 75 -0.56 15.48 1.41
C GLN A 75 0.58 14.62 0.83
N HIS A 76 1.84 14.94 1.16
CA HIS A 76 2.98 14.14 0.72
C HIS A 76 2.93 12.70 1.24
N LEU A 77 2.51 12.51 2.48
CA LEU A 77 2.40 11.18 3.09
C LEU A 77 1.28 10.35 2.47
N HIS A 78 0.12 10.94 2.19
CA HIS A 78 -0.98 10.26 1.50
C HIS A 78 -0.60 9.91 0.05
N GLU A 79 0.05 10.83 -0.66
CA GLU A 79 0.56 10.58 -2.01
C GLU A 79 1.57 9.43 -2.01
N ALA A 80 2.48 9.40 -1.06
CA ALA A 80 3.45 8.31 -0.93
C ALA A 80 2.77 6.96 -0.73
N ARG A 81 1.71 6.86 0.08
CA ARG A 81 0.96 5.61 0.27
C ARG A 81 0.24 5.16 -1.01
N THR A 82 -0.34 6.08 -1.76
CA THR A 82 -0.95 5.78 -3.06
C THR A 82 0.08 5.23 -4.03
N LEU A 83 1.25 5.83 -4.08
CA LEU A 83 2.35 5.39 -4.93
C LEU A 83 2.90 4.02 -4.52
N VAL A 84 2.93 3.69 -3.23
CA VAL A 84 3.30 2.33 -2.75
C VAL A 84 2.34 1.29 -3.32
N THR A 85 1.04 1.53 -3.26
CA THR A 85 0.04 0.62 -3.83
C THR A 85 0.26 0.42 -5.33
N GLN A 86 0.48 1.50 -6.07
CA GLN A 86 0.78 1.42 -7.50
C GLN A 86 2.09 0.67 -7.79
N ALA A 87 3.11 0.86 -6.96
CA ALA A 87 4.38 0.16 -7.09
C ALA A 87 4.25 -1.35 -6.82
N GLN A 88 3.44 -1.74 -5.85
CA GLN A 88 3.12 -3.15 -5.58
C GLN A 88 2.43 -3.80 -6.79
N GLU A 89 1.42 -3.13 -7.35
CA GLU A 89 0.72 -3.62 -8.55
C GLU A 89 1.65 -3.72 -9.75
N ALA A 90 2.53 -2.76 -9.94
CA ALA A 90 3.52 -2.77 -11.01
C ALA A 90 4.54 -3.91 -10.83
N ALA A 91 4.97 -4.18 -9.60
CA ALA A 91 5.87 -5.30 -9.29
C ALA A 91 5.19 -6.65 -9.58
N ASP A 92 3.91 -6.81 -9.22
CA ASP A 92 3.14 -8.01 -9.51
C ASP A 92 2.99 -8.28 -11.02
N ARG A 93 2.94 -7.21 -11.82
CA ARG A 93 2.88 -7.30 -13.29
C ARG A 93 4.24 -7.41 -13.97
N GLY A 94 5.34 -7.35 -13.23
CA GLY A 94 6.68 -7.36 -13.78
C GLY A 94 7.09 -6.09 -14.52
N GLU A 95 6.42 -4.97 -14.27
CA GLU A 95 6.69 -3.66 -14.88
C GLU A 95 7.88 -2.96 -14.18
N THR A 96 9.08 -3.49 -14.38
CA THR A 96 10.30 -3.12 -13.67
C THR A 96 10.61 -1.62 -13.68
N ARG A 97 10.57 -0.99 -14.85
CA ARG A 97 10.85 0.46 -14.99
C ARG A 97 9.84 1.33 -14.25
N LYS A 98 8.58 0.89 -14.25
CA LYS A 98 7.51 1.58 -13.54
C LYS A 98 7.72 1.48 -12.03
N VAL A 99 8.12 0.32 -11.51
CA VAL A 99 8.48 0.15 -10.11
C VAL A 99 9.59 1.10 -9.70
N GLU A 100 10.68 1.16 -10.47
CA GLU A 100 11.81 2.05 -10.18
C GLU A 100 11.41 3.52 -10.16
N ARG A 101 10.60 3.95 -11.12
CA ARG A 101 10.08 5.32 -11.17
C ARG A 101 9.20 5.64 -9.96
N LEU A 102 8.26 4.77 -9.64
CA LEU A 102 7.34 4.96 -8.51
C LEU A 102 8.08 4.96 -7.17
N VAL A 103 9.05 4.08 -6.98
CA VAL A 103 9.91 4.07 -5.79
C VAL A 103 10.69 5.37 -5.65
N GLY A 104 11.20 5.93 -6.75
CA GLY A 104 11.84 7.24 -6.77
C GLY A 104 10.90 8.36 -6.33
N GLU A 105 9.66 8.37 -6.81
CA GLU A 105 8.63 9.34 -6.42
C GLU A 105 8.26 9.19 -4.93
N ILE A 106 8.12 7.96 -4.44
CA ILE A 106 7.87 7.69 -3.01
C ILE A 106 8.97 8.28 -2.14
N LYS A 107 10.23 8.05 -2.50
CA LYS A 107 11.39 8.59 -1.75
C LYS A 107 11.38 10.11 -1.73
N LEU A 108 11.00 10.76 -2.82
CA LEU A 108 10.88 12.20 -2.89
C LEU A 108 9.81 12.73 -1.93
N HIS A 109 8.61 12.15 -1.95
CA HIS A 109 7.52 12.55 -1.05
C HIS A 109 7.86 12.31 0.42
N THR A 110 8.48 11.19 0.77
CA THR A 110 8.90 10.89 2.13
C THR A 110 9.98 11.85 2.62
N ALA A 111 10.95 12.19 1.79
CA ALA A 111 11.97 13.18 2.12
C ALA A 111 11.38 14.57 2.37
N GLN A 112 10.43 14.99 1.56
CA GLN A 112 9.71 16.26 1.74
C GLN A 112 8.89 16.28 3.03
N ALA A 113 8.21 15.18 3.35
CA ALA A 113 7.44 15.06 4.58
C ALA A 113 8.34 15.12 5.83
N ILE A 114 9.47 14.42 5.81
CA ILE A 114 10.43 14.43 6.92
C ILE A 114 11.05 15.82 7.09
N ALA A 115 11.47 16.46 6.00
CA ALA A 115 12.02 17.80 6.04
C ALA A 115 11.02 18.81 6.60
N GLY A 116 9.76 18.77 6.15
CA GLY A 116 8.69 19.60 6.67
C GLY A 116 8.42 19.38 8.16
N SER A 117 8.48 18.13 8.63
CA SER A 117 8.26 17.77 10.03
C SER A 117 9.37 18.30 10.96
N LYS A 118 10.55 18.54 10.42
CA LYS A 118 11.72 19.06 11.15
C LYS A 118 11.88 20.57 11.00
N GLU A 119 11.06 21.24 10.21
CA GLU A 119 11.11 22.69 10.03
C GLU A 119 10.76 23.37 11.34
N GLN A 120 11.61 24.31 11.74
CA GLN A 120 11.45 25.01 13.02
C GLN A 120 10.42 26.14 12.91
N LYS A 121 9.62 26.29 13.96
CA LYS A 121 8.80 27.51 14.14
C LYS A 121 9.69 28.74 14.20
N LYS A 122 9.34 29.70 13.44
CA LYS A 122 9.96 31.02 13.49
C LYS A 122 9.36 31.90 14.61
#